data_1ec239ea95d423d192993c0a4f774a11
#
_entry.id   1ec239ea95d423d192993c0a4f774a11
#
_cell.length_a   1.000
_cell.length_b   1.000
_cell.length_c   1.000
_cell.angle_alpha   90.00
_cell.angle_beta   90.00
_cell.angle_gamma   90.00
#
_symmetry.space_group_name_H-M   'P 1'
#
loop_
_entity.id
_entity.type
_entity.pdbx_description
1 polymer ?
#
loop_
_entity_poly.entity_id
_entity_poly.type
_entity_poly.pdbx_seq_one_letter_code
_entity_poly.pdbx_strand_id
1 'polypeptide(L)'
;PALIDLIRAGRRVERHHPWPRVSVDGGTWRSAAGALADGSLSLLGLWGEPSRVHMALLDNSTSNIGVISLDCPDRRYPSVAARHRPALRPERTIHDLFGLVATATPDSRPWLDHGRWQMQAPLGQRLDAAPDPAPYPFLPAEGDSLHQIAVGPVHAGIIEPGHFRFTASGETDR
;
A
#
# COMPACT_ATOMS: atom_id res chain seq x y z
N PRO A 1 3.56 19.72 -9.20
CA PRO A 1 3.41 20.85 -8.27
C PRO A 1 4.44 20.74 -7.13
N ALA A 2 4.95 21.89 -6.65
CA ALA A 2 5.80 21.93 -5.46
C ALA A 2 4.98 21.60 -4.20
N LEU A 3 5.64 21.10 -3.15
CA LEU A 3 4.96 20.78 -1.88
C LEU A 3 4.21 21.99 -1.31
N ILE A 4 4.80 23.18 -1.42
CA ILE A 4 4.18 24.41 -0.93
C ILE A 4 2.82 24.70 -1.58
N ASP A 5 2.65 24.36 -2.87
CA ASP A 5 1.39 24.54 -3.58
C ASP A 5 0.30 23.60 -3.06
N LEU A 6 0.67 22.34 -2.77
CA LEU A 6 -0.23 21.37 -2.15
C LEU A 6 -0.66 21.81 -0.74
N ILE A 7 0.28 22.33 0.06
CA ILE A 7 0.00 22.83 1.40
C ILE A 7 -0.91 24.07 1.36
N ARG A 8 -0.70 24.98 0.40
CA ARG A 8 -1.56 26.17 0.23
C ARG A 8 -2.96 25.84 -0.26
N ALA A 9 -3.10 24.81 -1.08
CA ALA A 9 -4.40 24.37 -1.59
C ALA A 9 -5.28 23.69 -0.53
N GLY A 10 -4.67 23.19 0.56
CA GLY A 10 -5.37 22.45 1.61
C GLY A 10 -5.81 23.32 2.80
N ARG A 11 -6.76 22.79 3.56
CA ARG A 11 -7.18 23.39 4.84
C ARG A 11 -6.24 22.91 5.95
N ARG A 12 -5.59 23.84 6.64
CA ARG A 12 -4.62 23.53 7.69
C ARG A 12 -5.27 22.75 8.83
N VAL A 13 -4.55 21.73 9.30
CA VAL A 13 -4.88 20.96 10.51
C VAL A 13 -4.07 21.55 11.67
N GLU A 14 -4.77 22.12 12.64
CA GLU A 14 -4.15 22.75 13.81
C GLU A 14 -3.50 21.69 14.73
N ARG A 15 -2.48 22.12 15.49
CA ARG A 15 -1.80 21.31 16.51
C ARG A 15 -1.06 20.08 15.97
N HIS A 16 -0.76 20.02 14.67
CA HIS A 16 0.09 18.98 14.09
C HIS A 16 1.55 19.47 14.05
N HIS A 17 2.43 18.73 14.66
CA HIS A 17 3.86 19.06 14.78
C HIS A 17 4.73 17.82 14.49
N PRO A 18 5.96 18.00 14.02
CA PRO A 18 6.63 19.25 13.68
C PRO A 18 6.28 19.79 12.28
N TRP A 19 5.73 18.95 11.39
CA TRP A 19 5.50 19.26 10.00
C TRP A 19 4.09 19.84 9.76
N PRO A 20 3.91 20.76 8.79
CA PRO A 20 2.57 21.20 8.43
C PRO A 20 1.74 20.05 7.91
N ARG A 21 0.47 19.98 8.35
CA ARG A 21 -0.53 19.03 7.83
C ARG A 21 -1.72 19.80 7.31
N VAL A 22 -2.23 19.40 6.13
CA VAL A 22 -3.42 19.97 5.53
C VAL A 22 -4.39 18.90 5.08
N SER A 23 -5.68 19.17 5.18
CA SER A 23 -6.74 18.37 4.56
C SER A 23 -6.94 18.86 3.13
N VAL A 24 -6.91 17.96 2.16
CA VAL A 24 -6.99 18.24 0.73
C VAL A 24 -8.16 17.50 0.07
N ASP A 25 -8.54 17.94 -1.12
CA ASP A 25 -9.49 17.22 -1.97
C ASP A 25 -8.83 16.13 -2.83
N GLY A 26 -9.65 15.32 -3.51
CA GLY A 26 -9.16 14.25 -4.38
C GLY A 26 -8.37 14.75 -5.59
N GLY A 27 -8.56 15.99 -6.03
CA GLY A 27 -7.79 16.60 -7.12
C GLY A 27 -6.36 16.87 -6.69
N THR A 28 -6.20 17.54 -5.55
CA THR A 28 -4.89 17.82 -4.92
C THR A 28 -4.16 16.52 -4.55
N TRP A 29 -4.88 15.51 -4.03
CA TRP A 29 -4.33 14.18 -3.78
C TRP A 29 -3.74 13.54 -5.04
N ARG A 30 -4.48 13.54 -6.17
CA ARG A 30 -3.98 13.04 -7.46
C ARG A 30 -2.79 13.84 -7.99
N SER A 31 -2.78 15.15 -7.77
CA SER A 31 -1.65 16.02 -8.15
C SER A 31 -0.38 15.65 -7.38
N ALA A 32 -0.50 15.34 -6.08
CA ALA A 32 0.61 14.84 -5.27
C ALA A 32 1.13 13.49 -5.79
N ALA A 33 0.24 12.55 -6.14
CA ALA A 33 0.63 11.28 -6.75
C ALA A 33 1.34 11.47 -8.11
N GLY A 34 0.97 12.48 -8.88
CA GLY A 34 1.68 12.91 -10.09
C GLY A 34 3.10 13.40 -9.79
N ALA A 35 3.26 14.24 -8.77
CA ALA A 35 4.55 14.77 -8.34
C ALA A 35 5.51 13.71 -7.76
N LEU A 36 4.97 12.63 -7.19
CA LEU A 36 5.75 11.44 -6.84
C LEU A 36 6.22 10.68 -8.08
N ALA A 37 5.39 10.60 -9.11
CA ALA A 37 5.72 9.89 -10.34
C ALA A 37 6.79 10.61 -11.18
N ASP A 38 6.78 11.95 -11.19
CA ASP A 38 7.79 12.75 -11.91
C ASP A 38 9.06 13.01 -11.10
N GLY A 39 9.11 12.56 -9.82
CA GLY A 39 10.27 12.67 -8.96
C GLY A 39 10.48 14.05 -8.33
N SER A 40 9.54 14.99 -8.45
CA SER A 40 9.62 16.29 -7.78
C SER A 40 9.38 16.19 -6.27
N LEU A 41 8.61 15.18 -5.85
CA LEU A 41 8.40 14.81 -4.46
C LEU A 41 8.87 13.37 -4.18
N SER A 42 9.23 13.10 -2.93
CA SER A 42 9.48 11.75 -2.41
C SER A 42 8.43 11.37 -1.37
N LEU A 43 7.97 10.11 -1.44
CA LEU A 43 7.04 9.55 -0.47
C LEU A 43 7.80 9.12 0.78
N LEU A 44 7.53 9.76 1.92
CA LEU A 44 8.08 9.38 3.22
C LEU A 44 7.20 8.38 3.96
N GLY A 45 5.89 8.41 3.71
CA GLY A 45 4.94 7.49 4.31
C GLY A 45 3.54 7.66 3.73
N LEU A 46 2.79 6.55 3.73
CA LEU A 46 1.36 6.50 3.36
C LEU A 46 0.67 5.60 4.37
N TRP A 47 -0.36 6.12 5.06
CA TRP A 47 -1.08 5.38 6.10
C TRP A 47 -2.55 5.77 6.16
N GLY A 48 -3.34 5.00 6.89
CA GLY A 48 -4.78 5.20 7.08
C GLY A 48 -5.15 5.54 8.52
N GLU A 49 -6.32 6.13 8.65
CA GLU A 49 -7.19 6.22 9.82
C GLU A 49 -8.57 5.64 9.44
N PRO A 50 -9.52 5.45 10.37
CA PRO A 50 -10.80 4.80 10.04
C PRO A 50 -11.58 5.40 8.87
N SER A 51 -11.41 6.70 8.59
CA SER A 51 -12.12 7.42 7.52
C SER A 51 -11.24 8.37 6.70
N ARG A 52 -9.90 8.22 6.81
CA ARG A 52 -8.93 9.11 6.17
C ARG A 52 -7.72 8.35 5.69
N VAL A 53 -7.05 8.93 4.71
CA VAL A 53 -5.70 8.52 4.30
C VAL A 53 -4.75 9.72 4.37
N HIS A 54 -3.48 9.44 4.62
CA HIS A 54 -2.45 10.44 4.83
C HIS A 54 -1.21 10.12 4.02
N MET A 55 -0.56 11.15 3.53
CA MET A 55 0.68 11.04 2.78
C MET A 55 1.69 12.06 3.32
N ALA A 56 2.83 11.57 3.82
CA ALA A 56 3.97 12.40 4.17
C ALA A 56 4.88 12.52 2.96
N LEU A 57 5.23 13.74 2.61
CA LEU A 57 5.93 14.11 1.39
C LEU A 57 7.17 14.94 1.71
N LEU A 58 8.26 14.67 1.00
CA LEU A 58 9.48 15.48 0.97
C LEU A 58 9.57 16.18 -0.39
N ASP A 59 9.76 17.49 -0.37
CA ASP A 59 10.09 18.25 -1.58
C ASP A 59 11.58 18.11 -1.86
N ASN A 60 11.90 17.50 -3.01
CA ASN A 60 13.29 17.18 -3.36
C ASN A 60 14.13 18.42 -3.71
N SER A 61 13.51 19.56 -3.99
CA SER A 61 14.21 20.80 -4.30
C SER A 61 14.53 21.65 -3.07
N THR A 62 13.66 21.62 -2.06
CA THR A 62 13.74 22.48 -0.88
C THR A 62 14.02 21.73 0.40
N SER A 63 13.98 20.39 0.40
CA SER A 63 14.06 19.51 1.56
C SER A 63 12.96 19.77 2.61
N ASN A 64 11.88 20.46 2.25
CA ASN A 64 10.75 20.66 3.13
C ASN A 64 9.88 19.40 3.21
N ILE A 65 9.30 19.18 4.38
CA ILE A 65 8.38 18.06 4.64
C ILE A 65 7.00 18.60 4.94
N GLY A 66 5.97 17.90 4.46
CA GLY A 66 4.58 18.19 4.77
C GLY A 66 3.72 16.95 4.69
N VAL A 67 2.55 17.02 5.34
CA VAL A 67 1.57 15.93 5.36
C VAL A 67 0.28 16.42 4.72
N ILE A 68 -0.23 15.66 3.78
CA ILE A 68 -1.57 15.86 3.22
C ILE A 68 -2.48 14.74 3.68
N SER A 69 -3.74 15.08 3.92
CA SER A 69 -4.78 14.17 4.41
C SER A 69 -6.01 14.27 3.51
N LEU A 70 -6.58 13.13 3.15
CA LEU A 70 -7.80 13.06 2.35
C LEU A 70 -8.89 12.35 3.16
N ASP A 71 -10.04 13.00 3.32
CA ASP A 71 -11.22 12.36 3.91
C ASP A 71 -11.84 11.37 2.92
N CYS A 72 -12.24 10.20 3.43
CA CYS A 72 -12.80 9.10 2.66
C CYS A 72 -14.20 8.71 3.18
N PRO A 73 -15.23 9.58 2.99
CA PRO A 73 -16.57 9.32 3.54
C PRO A 73 -17.25 8.09 2.92
N ASP A 74 -16.93 7.79 1.67
CA ASP A 74 -17.39 6.61 0.92
C ASP A 74 -16.40 5.43 1.03
N ARG A 75 -15.41 5.49 1.93
CA ARG A 75 -14.34 4.52 2.15
C ARG A 75 -13.46 4.27 0.92
N ARG A 76 -13.36 5.24 0.02
CA ARG A 76 -12.57 5.14 -1.22
C ARG A 76 -11.67 6.36 -1.37
N TYR A 77 -10.52 6.14 -2.02
CA TYR A 77 -9.58 7.20 -2.36
C TYR A 77 -8.83 6.89 -3.65
N PRO A 78 -8.33 7.91 -4.38
CA PRO A 78 -7.55 7.68 -5.58
C PRO A 78 -6.21 7.01 -5.26
N SER A 79 -5.89 5.90 -5.94
CA SER A 79 -4.63 5.18 -5.75
C SER A 79 -3.42 6.07 -6.08
N VAL A 80 -2.46 6.06 -5.16
CA VAL A 80 -1.11 6.62 -5.36
C VAL A 80 -0.26 5.62 -6.14
N ALA A 81 -0.42 4.32 -5.84
CA ALA A 81 0.33 3.24 -6.48
C ALA A 81 0.08 3.12 -7.99
N ALA A 82 -1.06 3.61 -8.49
CA ALA A 82 -1.34 3.71 -9.91
C ALA A 82 -0.29 4.55 -10.68
N ARG A 83 0.36 5.50 -10.00
CA ARG A 83 1.39 6.37 -10.55
C ARG A 83 2.77 6.18 -9.90
N HIS A 84 2.81 5.76 -8.65
CA HIS A 84 4.02 5.61 -7.84
C HIS A 84 4.05 4.25 -7.15
N ARG A 85 4.65 3.27 -7.79
CA ARG A 85 4.66 1.86 -7.36
C ARG A 85 5.08 1.60 -5.91
N PRO A 86 6.02 2.36 -5.28
CA PRO A 86 6.36 2.17 -3.87
C PRO A 86 5.18 2.31 -2.90
N ALA A 87 4.10 3.00 -3.28
CA ALA A 87 2.88 3.12 -2.48
C ALA A 87 2.01 1.84 -2.42
N LEU A 88 2.33 0.81 -3.22
CA LEU A 88 1.46 -0.37 -3.39
C LEU A 88 1.23 -1.14 -2.09
N ARG A 89 2.29 -1.46 -1.34
CA ARG A 89 2.18 -2.17 -0.06
C ARG A 89 1.47 -1.34 1.00
N PRO A 90 1.80 -0.06 1.20
CA PRO A 90 1.02 0.82 2.08
C PRO A 90 -0.47 0.86 1.75
N GLU A 91 -0.89 0.93 0.48
CA GLU A 91 -2.30 0.91 0.09
C GLU A 91 -2.99 -0.41 0.48
N ARG A 92 -2.33 -1.52 0.26
CA ARG A 92 -2.84 -2.85 0.67
C ARG A 92 -2.92 -2.96 2.19
N THR A 93 -1.93 -2.43 2.92
CA THR A 93 -1.97 -2.33 4.39
C THR A 93 -3.14 -1.48 4.88
N ILE A 94 -3.39 -0.33 4.25
CA ILE A 94 -4.54 0.53 4.55
C ILE A 94 -5.86 -0.22 4.34
N HIS A 95 -5.96 -0.96 3.24
CA HIS A 95 -7.13 -1.79 2.97
C HIS A 95 -7.34 -2.85 4.06
N ASP A 96 -6.32 -3.63 4.38
CA ASP A 96 -6.44 -4.73 5.35
C ASP A 96 -6.75 -4.23 6.76
N LEU A 97 -6.14 -3.11 7.18
CA LEU A 97 -6.32 -2.57 8.54
C LEU A 97 -7.58 -1.72 8.71
N PHE A 98 -7.94 -0.93 7.70
CA PHE A 98 -9.00 0.08 7.82
C PHE A 98 -10.18 -0.15 6.87
N GLY A 99 -10.06 -1.06 5.88
CA GLY A 99 -11.05 -1.33 4.86
C GLY A 99 -11.29 -0.15 3.90
N LEU A 100 -10.33 0.77 3.80
CA LEU A 100 -10.37 1.85 2.81
C LEU A 100 -9.84 1.34 1.46
N VAL A 101 -10.54 1.64 0.39
CA VAL A 101 -10.27 1.10 -0.95
C VAL A 101 -9.56 2.11 -1.82
N ALA A 102 -8.34 1.82 -2.24
CA ALA A 102 -7.63 2.58 -3.27
C ALA A 102 -8.22 2.29 -4.65
N THR A 103 -8.86 3.29 -5.27
CA THR A 103 -9.48 3.14 -6.60
C THR A 103 -8.42 3.10 -7.69
N ALA A 104 -8.56 2.18 -8.65
CA ALA A 104 -7.60 1.96 -9.73
C ALA A 104 -6.20 1.53 -9.24
N THR A 105 -6.10 0.90 -8.07
CA THR A 105 -4.86 0.27 -7.63
C THR A 105 -4.44 -0.84 -8.61
N PRO A 106 -3.15 -0.97 -8.93
CA PRO A 106 -2.67 -2.03 -9.82
C PRO A 106 -2.65 -3.43 -9.19
N ASP A 107 -2.79 -3.52 -7.86
CA ASP A 107 -2.82 -4.79 -7.13
C ASP A 107 -3.68 -4.64 -5.87
N SER A 108 -4.77 -5.40 -5.80
CA SER A 108 -5.72 -5.42 -4.69
C SER A 108 -5.62 -6.67 -3.81
N ARG A 109 -4.60 -7.52 -4.03
CA ARG A 109 -4.41 -8.73 -3.20
C ARG A 109 -4.14 -8.36 -1.75
N PRO A 110 -4.59 -9.17 -0.77
CA PRO A 110 -4.28 -8.96 0.63
C PRO A 110 -2.77 -8.89 0.87
N TRP A 111 -2.36 -8.07 1.84
CA TRP A 111 -0.95 -7.94 2.23
C TRP A 111 -0.68 -8.50 3.62
N LEU A 112 -1.50 -8.15 4.60
CA LEU A 112 -1.38 -8.58 5.99
C LEU A 112 -2.32 -9.74 6.32
N ASP A 113 -3.60 -9.60 5.94
CA ASP A 113 -4.61 -10.61 6.21
C ASP A 113 -4.94 -11.41 4.95
N HIS A 114 -4.50 -12.65 4.92
CA HIS A 114 -4.84 -13.62 3.89
C HIS A 114 -6.10 -14.44 4.25
N GLY A 115 -7.09 -13.80 4.88
CA GLY A 115 -8.32 -14.42 5.34
C GLY A 115 -8.14 -15.27 6.62
N ARG A 116 -7.08 -15.01 7.39
CA ARG A 116 -6.78 -15.73 8.63
C ARG A 116 -7.16 -14.97 9.88
N TRP A 117 -7.45 -13.69 9.77
CA TRP A 117 -7.96 -12.92 10.89
C TRP A 117 -9.43 -13.23 11.10
N GLN A 118 -9.84 -13.26 12.38
CA GLN A 118 -11.25 -13.50 12.75
C GLN A 118 -12.15 -12.28 12.49
N MET A 119 -11.61 -11.22 11.92
CA MET A 119 -12.30 -9.98 11.59
C MET A 119 -11.59 -9.26 10.44
N GLN A 120 -12.34 -8.52 9.66
CA GLN A 120 -11.77 -7.62 8.64
C GLN A 120 -11.67 -6.20 9.20
N ALA A 121 -10.73 -5.41 8.66
CA ALA A 121 -10.54 -4.01 8.99
C ALA A 121 -10.50 -3.71 10.51
N PRO A 122 -9.60 -4.37 11.28
CA PRO A 122 -9.60 -4.32 12.76
C PRO A 122 -9.42 -2.92 13.34
N LEU A 123 -8.82 -1.99 12.61
CA LEU A 123 -8.61 -0.60 13.02
C LEU A 123 -9.59 0.38 12.37
N GLY A 124 -10.45 -0.11 11.49
CA GLY A 124 -11.50 0.67 10.84
C GLY A 124 -12.90 0.33 11.34
N GLN A 125 -13.86 0.37 10.45
CA GLN A 125 -15.19 -0.17 10.72
C GLN A 125 -15.09 -1.69 10.63
N ARG A 126 -15.17 -2.36 11.77
CA ARG A 126 -15.12 -3.82 11.85
C ARG A 126 -16.21 -4.44 10.98
N LEU A 127 -15.80 -5.39 10.17
CA LEU A 127 -16.68 -6.26 9.40
C LEU A 127 -16.49 -7.68 9.91
N ASP A 128 -17.50 -8.52 9.74
CA ASP A 128 -17.40 -9.94 10.06
C ASP A 128 -16.26 -10.59 9.25
N ALA A 129 -15.76 -11.71 9.76
CA ALA A 129 -14.70 -12.45 9.09
C ALA A 129 -15.10 -12.77 7.64
N ALA A 130 -14.13 -12.70 6.73
CA ALA A 130 -14.33 -13.20 5.39
C ALA A 130 -14.59 -14.72 5.42
N PRO A 131 -15.32 -15.27 4.44
CA PRO A 131 -15.36 -16.71 4.26
C PRO A 131 -13.93 -17.26 4.07
N ASP A 132 -13.74 -18.55 4.36
CA ASP A 132 -12.43 -19.20 4.24
C ASP A 132 -11.73 -18.81 2.93
N PRO A 133 -10.45 -18.38 3.01
CA PRO A 133 -9.75 -17.91 1.84
C PRO A 133 -9.56 -19.06 0.85
N ALA A 134 -9.76 -18.76 -0.43
CA ALA A 134 -9.34 -19.67 -1.48
C ALA A 134 -7.81 -19.92 -1.37
N PRO A 135 -7.35 -21.14 -1.72
CA PRO A 135 -5.91 -21.41 -1.79
C PRO A 135 -5.19 -20.37 -2.66
N TYR A 136 -3.99 -19.96 -2.26
CA TYR A 136 -3.20 -19.03 -3.07
C TYR A 136 -2.92 -19.63 -4.45
N PRO A 137 -3.30 -18.98 -5.55
CA PRO A 137 -3.04 -19.46 -6.88
C PRO A 137 -1.55 -19.23 -7.22
N PHE A 138 -0.74 -20.27 -7.10
CA PHE A 138 0.64 -20.25 -7.61
C PHE A 138 0.62 -20.26 -9.14
N LEU A 139 1.62 -19.60 -9.75
CA LEU A 139 1.77 -19.67 -11.21
C LEU A 139 1.93 -21.13 -11.64
N PRO A 140 1.15 -21.60 -12.62
CA PRO A 140 1.33 -22.92 -13.16
C PRO A 140 2.67 -23.01 -13.90
N ALA A 141 3.30 -24.15 -13.83
CA ALA A 141 4.45 -24.49 -14.67
C ALA A 141 4.14 -25.81 -15.38
N GLU A 142 4.48 -25.89 -16.65
CA GLU A 142 4.22 -27.05 -17.50
C GLU A 142 5.52 -27.79 -17.82
N GLY A 143 5.49 -29.12 -17.80
CA GLY A 143 6.63 -29.98 -18.13
C GLY A 143 6.49 -31.40 -17.54
N ASP A 144 7.08 -32.37 -18.18
CA ASP A 144 6.90 -33.80 -17.85
C ASP A 144 7.68 -34.29 -16.61
N SER A 145 8.61 -33.48 -16.09
CA SER A 145 9.47 -33.86 -14.96
C SER A 145 9.61 -32.71 -13.96
N LEU A 146 8.48 -32.11 -13.56
CA LEU A 146 8.51 -30.99 -12.65
C LEU A 146 8.39 -31.43 -11.20
N HIS A 147 9.30 -30.92 -10.36
CA HIS A 147 9.26 -31.08 -8.92
C HIS A 147 8.95 -29.72 -8.27
N GLN A 148 8.05 -29.70 -7.30
CA GLN A 148 7.82 -28.55 -6.46
C GLN A 148 8.65 -28.65 -5.19
N ILE A 149 9.53 -27.68 -4.98
CA ILE A 149 10.38 -27.56 -3.80
C ILE A 149 9.88 -26.39 -2.97
N ALA A 150 9.39 -26.69 -1.78
CA ALA A 150 8.98 -25.68 -0.81
C ALA A 150 10.17 -25.32 0.08
N VAL A 151 10.51 -24.03 0.14
CA VAL A 151 11.59 -23.51 0.99
C VAL A 151 11.02 -22.42 1.88
N GLY A 152 11.05 -22.63 3.18
CA GLY A 152 10.61 -21.64 4.15
C GLY A 152 10.02 -22.22 5.44
N PRO A 153 9.77 -21.33 6.41
CA PRO A 153 9.98 -19.89 6.34
C PRO A 153 11.47 -19.52 6.30
N VAL A 154 11.84 -18.62 5.37
CA VAL A 154 13.19 -18.07 5.27
C VAL A 154 13.19 -16.68 5.92
N HIS A 155 14.05 -16.49 6.92
CA HIS A 155 14.17 -15.23 7.65
C HIS A 155 15.65 -14.94 7.91
N ALA A 156 16.18 -13.89 7.28
CA ALA A 156 17.59 -13.52 7.36
C ALA A 156 17.88 -12.40 8.38
N GLY A 157 16.94 -12.13 9.31
CA GLY A 157 17.06 -11.08 10.33
C GLY A 157 16.76 -9.66 9.83
N ILE A 158 16.87 -9.41 8.52
CA ILE A 158 16.59 -8.11 7.89
C ILE A 158 15.28 -8.16 7.08
N ILE A 159 14.95 -9.32 6.54
CA ILE A 159 13.72 -9.54 5.76
C ILE A 159 12.67 -10.25 6.61
N GLU A 160 11.41 -9.96 6.35
CA GLU A 160 10.30 -10.69 6.96
C GLU A 160 10.32 -12.17 6.53
N PRO A 161 9.77 -13.10 7.35
CA PRO A 161 9.70 -14.50 7.00
C PRO A 161 8.97 -14.71 5.67
N GLY A 162 9.64 -15.36 4.73
CA GLY A 162 9.11 -15.64 3.40
C GLY A 162 9.05 -17.12 3.10
N HIS A 163 8.05 -17.54 2.32
CA HIS A 163 7.94 -18.87 1.76
C HIS A 163 8.22 -18.82 0.26
N PHE A 164 9.18 -19.60 -0.19
CA PHE A 164 9.49 -19.75 -1.60
C PHE A 164 9.00 -21.12 -2.08
N ARG A 165 8.33 -21.14 -3.20
CA ARG A 165 7.97 -22.36 -3.91
C ARG A 165 8.65 -22.34 -5.27
N PHE A 166 9.64 -23.21 -5.44
CA PHE A 166 10.34 -23.37 -6.69
C PHE A 166 9.71 -24.52 -7.48
N THR A 167 9.62 -24.34 -8.79
CA THR A 167 9.34 -25.42 -9.71
C THR A 167 10.65 -25.72 -10.45
N ALA A 168 11.22 -26.86 -10.19
CA ALA A 168 12.45 -27.32 -10.81
C ALA A 168 12.12 -28.35 -11.89
N SER A 169 12.77 -28.25 -13.05
CA SER A 169 12.78 -29.34 -14.06
C SER A 169 13.70 -30.45 -13.59
N GLY A 170 13.20 -31.67 -13.57
CA GLY A 170 13.90 -32.81 -13.00
C GLY A 170 15.24 -33.07 -13.66
N GLU A 171 16.15 -33.71 -12.89
CA GLU A 171 17.38 -34.23 -13.41
C GLU A 171 17.06 -35.38 -14.40
N THR A 172 17.63 -35.32 -15.57
CA THR A 172 17.73 -36.49 -16.43
C THR A 172 18.75 -37.45 -15.80
N ASP A 173 18.28 -38.51 -15.19
CA ASP A 173 19.16 -39.63 -14.85
C ASP A 173 19.91 -40.08 -16.11
N ARG A 174 21.23 -39.90 -16.10
CA ARG A 174 22.13 -40.47 -17.08
C ARG A 174 22.70 -41.80 -16.59
#